data_66b9794ce30687870bfb255bfcd9b0e8
#
_entry.id   66b9794ce30687870bfb255bfcd9b0e8
#
_cell.length_a   1.000
_cell.length_b   1.000
_cell.length_c   1.000
_cell.angle_alpha   90.00
_cell.angle_beta   90.00
_cell.angle_gamma   90.00
#
_symmetry.space_group_name_H-M   'P 1'
#
loop_
_entity.id
_entity.type
_entity.pdbx_description
1 polymer ?
#
loop_
_entity_poly.entity_id
_entity_poly.type
_entity_poly.pdbx_seq_one_letter_code
_entity_poly.pdbx_strand_id
1 'polypeptide(L)'
;VREGANKADITAEFDTDAAAQQWLQEHEFASDEGNVLLRRVIDNAGRSKAYINGVAATATQLRELGEMLVDIHGQHAHQSLMKTDAQRVLLDNQAGLQEQVRQLQGLYKSWRAIAKQREEFEVNAKNVLLERERLEWQVTELEKLAVKPGEWAEISNEHSRLSHAASLIEGAQEALAVVSESDDPMLSRLSSLNQKISKLVAVDEGLKPVLEALEPARIQLQEAVYTLNDYLSRVELDPGRLREVELRMEAIHTASRKFRVPAEELPEELEKLSAQLKQLADASDMEGLRVQEAKAQAAYMAVAEKLSAARNNAAHSLGEAVTAAMQDLSMSGGRFAIALNTCEAAVYGVEQVEFMVAAHPGSALRPLAKVASGGELARISLAISVIASAATATPTLIFDEVDSGIGGGVAEVVGRLLKRLGQDRQVLCVTHLPQVASQGNQHFQVSKQLVGERTASRIAALDAKSRIEEVARMLGGIEITATTRKHARELLAS
;
A
#
# COMPACT_ATOMS: atom_id res chain seq x y z
N VAL A 1 17.47 19.61 -29.09
CA VAL A 1 17.72 19.78 -30.57
C VAL A 1 18.16 21.22 -30.78
N ARG A 2 19.23 21.46 -31.57
CA ARG A 2 19.70 22.81 -31.87
C ARG A 2 18.61 23.59 -32.60
N GLU A 3 18.45 24.87 -32.29
CA GLU A 3 17.49 25.75 -32.96
C GLU A 3 17.66 25.75 -34.49
N GLY A 4 16.60 25.51 -35.22
CA GLY A 4 16.58 25.36 -36.68
C GLY A 4 17.04 23.99 -37.22
N ALA A 5 17.31 23.01 -36.35
CA ALA A 5 17.52 21.62 -36.73
C ALA A 5 16.29 20.78 -36.51
N ASN A 6 16.01 19.81 -37.39
CA ASN A 6 14.86 18.93 -37.28
C ASN A 6 15.06 17.78 -36.27
N LYS A 7 16.33 17.41 -36.00
CA LYS A 7 16.68 16.33 -35.08
C LYS A 7 18.08 16.54 -34.48
N ALA A 8 18.30 15.95 -33.31
CA ALA A 8 19.62 15.67 -32.77
C ALA A 8 19.89 14.17 -32.94
N ASP A 9 21.08 13.82 -33.41
CA ASP A 9 21.53 12.45 -33.61
C ASP A 9 22.87 12.30 -32.86
N ILE A 10 22.88 11.49 -31.81
CA ILE A 10 23.96 11.32 -30.86
C ILE A 10 24.36 9.86 -30.92
N THR A 11 25.63 9.61 -31.20
CA THR A 11 26.23 8.27 -31.26
C THR A 11 27.44 8.22 -30.37
N ALA A 12 27.60 7.17 -29.59
CA ALA A 12 28.75 6.88 -28.77
C ALA A 12 29.18 5.43 -28.98
N GLU A 13 30.45 5.19 -29.11
CA GLU A 13 31.09 3.89 -29.27
C GLU A 13 31.90 3.60 -28.01
N PHE A 14 31.78 2.38 -27.48
CA PHE A 14 32.48 1.92 -26.29
C PHE A 14 33.10 0.55 -26.53
N ASP A 15 34.28 0.34 -25.99
CA ASP A 15 34.83 -0.99 -25.81
C ASP A 15 34.00 -1.73 -24.76
N THR A 16 33.77 -3.02 -24.97
CA THR A 16 32.95 -3.83 -24.05
C THR A 16 33.82 -4.75 -23.19
N ASP A 17 33.52 -4.77 -21.90
CA ASP A 17 34.01 -5.78 -20.97
C ASP A 17 33.16 -7.05 -20.99
N ALA A 18 33.53 -8.06 -20.21
CA ALA A 18 32.81 -9.33 -20.15
C ALA A 18 31.35 -9.16 -19.64
N ALA A 19 31.09 -8.24 -18.72
CA ALA A 19 29.75 -7.99 -18.16
C ALA A 19 28.85 -7.33 -19.20
N ALA A 20 29.34 -6.32 -19.91
CA ALA A 20 28.59 -5.67 -20.99
C ALA A 20 28.33 -6.63 -22.15
N GLN A 21 29.31 -7.48 -22.51
CA GLN A 21 29.11 -8.52 -23.53
C GLN A 21 28.04 -9.53 -23.15
N GLN A 22 28.05 -10.00 -21.91
CA GLN A 22 26.99 -10.91 -21.40
C GLN A 22 25.62 -10.24 -21.49
N TRP A 23 25.48 -8.99 -21.05
CA TRP A 23 24.23 -8.24 -21.13
C TRP A 23 23.74 -8.10 -22.58
N LEU A 24 24.64 -7.79 -23.52
CA LEU A 24 24.35 -7.68 -24.96
C LEU A 24 23.83 -9.01 -25.54
N GLN A 25 24.43 -10.14 -25.12
CA GLN A 25 23.96 -11.46 -25.52
C GLN A 25 22.58 -11.82 -24.97
N GLU A 26 22.35 -11.58 -23.70
CA GLU A 26 21.07 -11.86 -23.03
C GLU A 26 19.90 -11.05 -23.60
N HIS A 27 20.21 -9.86 -24.18
CA HIS A 27 19.20 -8.95 -24.75
C HIS A 27 19.17 -8.93 -26.28
N GLU A 28 19.86 -9.86 -26.94
CA GLU A 28 19.90 -10.00 -28.40
C GLU A 28 20.50 -8.76 -29.15
N PHE A 29 21.41 -8.03 -28.52
CA PHE A 29 22.12 -6.89 -29.10
C PHE A 29 23.61 -7.20 -29.40
N ALA A 30 24.03 -8.45 -29.34
CA ALA A 30 25.42 -8.84 -29.52
C ALA A 30 25.99 -8.38 -30.90
N SER A 31 27.29 -8.02 -30.90
CA SER A 31 28.07 -7.71 -32.07
C SER A 31 29.37 -8.51 -32.04
N ASP A 32 29.90 -8.89 -33.18
CA ASP A 32 31.15 -9.67 -33.30
C ASP A 32 32.42 -8.81 -33.10
N GLU A 33 32.31 -7.51 -32.96
CA GLU A 33 33.45 -6.57 -33.05
C GLU A 33 34.08 -6.19 -31.69
N GLY A 34 33.58 -6.72 -30.55
CA GLY A 34 34.16 -6.40 -29.23
C GLY A 34 33.89 -4.97 -28.74
N ASN A 35 33.12 -4.20 -29.48
CA ASN A 35 32.67 -2.86 -29.16
C ASN A 35 31.11 -2.77 -29.20
N VAL A 36 30.56 -1.68 -28.68
CA VAL A 36 29.14 -1.40 -28.75
C VAL A 36 28.87 0.02 -29.19
N LEU A 37 27.88 0.16 -30.09
CA LEU A 37 27.44 1.44 -30.63
C LEU A 37 26.12 1.82 -30.02
N LEU A 38 26.09 2.85 -29.16
CA LEU A 38 24.89 3.43 -28.57
C LEU A 38 24.47 4.64 -29.37
N ARG A 39 23.22 4.68 -29.86
CA ARG A 39 22.72 5.80 -30.64
C ARG A 39 21.38 6.27 -30.14
N ARG A 40 21.22 7.59 -30.03
CA ARG A 40 19.96 8.23 -29.65
C ARG A 40 19.60 9.33 -30.64
N VAL A 41 18.40 9.28 -31.20
CA VAL A 41 17.86 10.28 -32.11
C VAL A 41 16.68 10.97 -31.44
N ILE A 42 16.73 12.30 -31.34
CA ILE A 42 15.68 13.13 -30.72
C ILE A 42 15.18 14.12 -31.77
N ASP A 43 13.88 14.14 -32.06
CA ASP A 43 13.27 15.09 -32.99
C ASP A 43 12.90 16.42 -32.28
N ASN A 44 12.53 17.42 -33.07
CA ASN A 44 12.12 18.74 -32.57
C ASN A 44 10.79 18.72 -31.79
N ALA A 45 10.01 17.64 -31.86
CA ALA A 45 8.80 17.42 -31.07
C ALA A 45 9.12 16.70 -29.74
N GLY A 46 10.40 16.44 -29.43
CA GLY A 46 10.82 15.78 -28.20
C GLY A 46 10.69 14.24 -28.22
N ARG A 47 10.28 13.63 -29.32
CA ARG A 47 10.22 12.17 -29.44
C ARG A 47 11.63 11.61 -29.58
N SER A 48 11.93 10.55 -28.84
CA SER A 48 13.24 9.93 -28.77
C SER A 48 13.19 8.49 -29.26
N LYS A 49 14.19 8.12 -30.09
CA LYS A 49 14.46 6.73 -30.51
C LYS A 49 15.84 6.33 -30.06
N ALA A 50 15.97 5.13 -29.51
CA ALA A 50 17.25 4.56 -29.07
C ALA A 50 17.62 3.35 -29.93
N TYR A 51 18.92 3.14 -30.09
CA TYR A 51 19.46 2.01 -30.84
C TYR A 51 20.73 1.52 -30.15
N ILE A 52 20.93 0.20 -30.12
CA ILE A 52 22.11 -0.49 -29.66
C ILE A 52 22.59 -1.35 -30.82
N ASN A 53 23.82 -1.18 -31.28
CA ASN A 53 24.40 -1.86 -32.46
C ASN A 53 23.49 -1.79 -33.71
N GLY A 54 22.80 -0.66 -33.91
CA GLY A 54 21.87 -0.46 -35.02
C GLY A 54 20.47 -1.06 -34.81
N VAL A 55 20.27 -1.91 -33.84
CA VAL A 55 18.99 -2.49 -33.50
C VAL A 55 18.17 -1.53 -32.60
N ALA A 56 16.87 -1.39 -32.86
CA ALA A 56 16.02 -0.53 -32.05
C ALA A 56 15.90 -1.04 -30.62
N ALA A 57 16.13 -0.14 -29.64
CA ALA A 57 16.12 -0.44 -28.24
C ALA A 57 15.18 0.51 -27.47
N THR A 58 14.76 0.11 -26.28
CA THR A 58 14.05 0.98 -25.36
C THR A 58 15.00 1.98 -24.68
N ALA A 59 14.46 3.10 -24.19
CA ALA A 59 15.25 4.06 -23.42
C ALA A 59 15.79 3.45 -22.11
N THR A 60 15.09 2.46 -21.55
CA THR A 60 15.50 1.71 -20.35
C THR A 60 16.72 0.84 -20.65
N GLN A 61 16.68 0.05 -21.72
CA GLN A 61 17.82 -0.78 -22.15
C GLN A 61 19.06 0.07 -22.46
N LEU A 62 18.86 1.20 -23.18
CA LEU A 62 19.97 2.11 -23.47
C LEU A 62 20.60 2.68 -22.19
N ARG A 63 19.78 2.97 -21.18
CA ARG A 63 20.24 3.48 -19.88
C ARG A 63 20.97 2.39 -19.08
N GLU A 64 20.38 1.19 -18.97
CA GLU A 64 20.98 0.08 -18.24
C GLU A 64 22.38 -0.26 -18.77
N LEU A 65 22.51 -0.39 -20.08
CA LEU A 65 23.82 -0.62 -20.70
C LEU A 65 24.75 0.59 -20.53
N GLY A 66 24.23 1.81 -20.67
CA GLY A 66 24.97 3.04 -20.44
C GLY A 66 25.57 3.14 -19.04
N GLU A 67 24.83 2.76 -18.00
CA GLU A 67 25.27 2.75 -16.60
C GLU A 67 26.40 1.73 -16.35
N MET A 68 26.52 0.67 -17.18
CA MET A 68 27.64 -0.27 -17.12
C MET A 68 28.92 0.28 -17.81
N LEU A 69 28.75 1.14 -18.81
CA LEU A 69 29.85 1.61 -19.68
C LEU A 69 30.43 2.96 -19.25
N VAL A 70 29.59 3.84 -18.68
CA VAL A 70 29.99 5.20 -18.31
C VAL A 70 29.37 5.67 -17.02
N ASP A 71 30.19 6.28 -16.15
CA ASP A 71 29.72 6.99 -14.96
C ASP A 71 30.04 8.50 -15.10
N ILE A 72 29.04 9.34 -14.85
CA ILE A 72 29.09 10.78 -15.08
C ILE A 72 28.99 11.52 -13.74
N HIS A 73 30.10 12.13 -13.33
CA HIS A 73 30.23 12.95 -12.13
C HIS A 73 30.13 14.44 -12.50
N GLY A 74 28.93 15.01 -12.43
CA GLY A 74 28.70 16.43 -12.75
C GLY A 74 28.11 17.21 -11.56
N GLN A 75 27.69 18.45 -11.80
CA GLN A 75 27.12 19.37 -10.79
C GLN A 75 25.98 18.75 -9.98
N HIS A 76 25.19 17.82 -10.55
CA HIS A 76 24.13 17.12 -9.85
C HIS A 76 24.63 15.98 -8.94
N ALA A 77 25.85 15.47 -9.11
CA ALA A 77 26.42 14.43 -8.25
C ALA A 77 26.57 14.94 -6.80
N HIS A 78 26.96 16.21 -6.62
CA HIS A 78 27.05 16.84 -5.29
C HIS A 78 25.69 16.87 -4.59
N GLN A 79 24.60 17.14 -5.31
CA GLN A 79 23.26 17.17 -4.75
C GLN A 79 22.73 15.77 -4.40
N SER A 80 23.09 14.76 -5.17
CA SER A 80 22.69 13.38 -4.88
C SER A 80 23.35 12.85 -3.62
N LEU A 81 24.61 13.19 -3.37
CA LEU A 81 25.34 12.81 -2.16
C LEU A 81 24.76 13.41 -0.86
N MET A 82 23.85 14.39 -0.96
CA MET A 82 23.11 14.89 0.22
C MET A 82 22.00 13.92 0.67
N LYS A 83 21.62 12.94 -0.15
CA LYS A 83 20.56 11.99 0.15
C LYS A 83 21.13 10.70 0.71
N THR A 84 20.63 10.26 1.85
CA THR A 84 21.07 9.02 2.52
C THR A 84 20.93 7.77 1.65
N ASP A 85 19.90 7.70 0.80
CA ASP A 85 19.76 6.60 -0.16
C ASP A 85 20.91 6.54 -1.18
N ALA A 86 21.35 7.70 -1.71
CA ALA A 86 22.48 7.75 -2.63
C ALA A 86 23.80 7.40 -1.92
N GLN A 87 23.96 7.83 -0.66
CA GLN A 87 25.11 7.48 0.16
C GLN A 87 25.18 5.97 0.40
N ARG A 88 24.03 5.33 0.69
CA ARG A 88 23.94 3.88 0.84
C ARG A 88 24.32 3.15 -0.45
N VAL A 89 23.76 3.57 -1.59
CA VAL A 89 24.04 2.96 -2.89
C VAL A 89 25.54 3.08 -3.21
N LEU A 90 26.16 4.24 -2.94
CA LEU A 90 27.58 4.43 -3.15
C LEU A 90 28.42 3.50 -2.27
N LEU A 91 28.09 3.36 -0.99
CA LEU A 91 28.77 2.44 -0.09
C LEU A 91 28.62 0.97 -0.53
N ASP A 92 27.38 0.57 -0.90
CA ASP A 92 27.08 -0.79 -1.37
C ASP A 92 27.84 -1.11 -2.67
N ASN A 93 27.94 -0.15 -3.60
CA ASN A 93 28.69 -0.29 -4.84
C ASN A 93 30.19 -0.39 -4.58
N GLN A 94 30.73 0.48 -3.73
CA GLN A 94 32.14 0.47 -3.33
C GLN A 94 32.54 -0.87 -2.71
N ALA A 95 31.66 -1.49 -1.97
CA ALA A 95 31.90 -2.75 -1.27
C ALA A 95 31.54 -4.00 -2.09
N GLY A 96 31.02 -3.85 -3.31
CA GLY A 96 30.57 -4.97 -4.13
C GLY A 96 29.39 -5.75 -3.55
N LEU A 97 28.46 -5.07 -2.85
CA LEU A 97 27.37 -5.69 -2.10
C LEU A 97 26.05 -5.79 -2.88
N GLN A 98 26.03 -5.49 -4.18
CA GLN A 98 24.82 -5.41 -4.99
C GLN A 98 24.02 -6.71 -4.99
N GLU A 99 24.70 -7.87 -5.02
CA GLU A 99 24.03 -9.17 -5.00
C GLU A 99 23.37 -9.46 -3.66
N GLN A 100 24.08 -9.18 -2.55
CA GLN A 100 23.49 -9.34 -1.22
C GLN A 100 22.30 -8.41 -1.00
N VAL A 101 22.37 -7.18 -1.53
CA VAL A 101 21.24 -6.23 -1.50
C VAL A 101 20.03 -6.78 -2.28
N ARG A 102 20.26 -7.33 -3.48
CA ARG A 102 19.19 -7.96 -4.30
C ARG A 102 18.56 -9.15 -3.57
N GLN A 103 19.39 -10.02 -2.99
CA GLN A 103 18.93 -11.15 -2.19
C GLN A 103 18.06 -10.67 -1.01
N LEU A 104 18.52 -9.66 -0.28
CA LEU A 104 17.80 -9.08 0.86
C LEU A 104 16.45 -8.49 0.45
N GLN A 105 16.40 -7.79 -0.69
CA GLN A 105 15.15 -7.24 -1.25
C GLN A 105 14.13 -8.32 -1.53
N GLY A 106 14.57 -9.46 -2.09
CA GLY A 106 13.73 -10.63 -2.34
C GLY A 106 13.13 -11.19 -1.04
N LEU A 107 13.98 -11.40 -0.04
CA LEU A 107 13.56 -11.89 1.28
C LEU A 107 12.63 -10.92 2.00
N TYR A 108 12.89 -9.62 1.94
CA TYR A 108 12.00 -8.60 2.49
C TYR A 108 10.61 -8.64 1.86
N LYS A 109 10.54 -8.69 0.53
CA LYS A 109 9.26 -8.77 -0.19
C LYS A 109 8.48 -10.02 0.20
N SER A 110 9.16 -11.17 0.28
CA SER A 110 8.54 -12.44 0.68
C SER A 110 8.03 -12.39 2.12
N TRP A 111 8.83 -11.90 3.06
CA TRP A 111 8.40 -11.72 4.45
C TRP A 111 7.20 -10.78 4.56
N ARG A 112 7.25 -9.60 3.92
CA ARG A 112 6.15 -8.62 3.98
C ARG A 112 4.86 -9.13 3.33
N ALA A 113 4.96 -9.97 2.30
CA ALA A 113 3.80 -10.61 1.70
C ALA A 113 3.12 -11.58 2.68
N ILE A 114 3.90 -12.41 3.38
CA ILE A 114 3.39 -13.35 4.39
C ILE A 114 2.81 -12.58 5.60
N ALA A 115 3.51 -11.55 6.07
CA ALA A 115 3.04 -10.70 7.17
C ALA A 115 1.68 -10.04 6.83
N LYS A 116 1.53 -9.55 5.60
CA LYS A 116 0.28 -8.98 5.12
C LYS A 116 -0.83 -10.02 5.05
N GLN A 117 -0.54 -11.21 4.54
CA GLN A 117 -1.52 -12.32 4.53
C GLN A 117 -1.98 -12.66 5.95
N ARG A 118 -1.05 -12.76 6.92
CA ARG A 118 -1.39 -13.02 8.31
C ARG A 118 -2.26 -11.91 8.90
N GLU A 119 -1.94 -10.64 8.63
CA GLU A 119 -2.72 -9.49 9.11
C GLU A 119 -4.13 -9.47 8.53
N GLU A 120 -4.27 -9.70 7.22
CA GLU A 120 -5.58 -9.83 6.55
C GLU A 120 -6.38 -11.00 7.13
N PHE A 121 -5.72 -12.13 7.40
CA PHE A 121 -6.33 -13.29 8.01
C PHE A 121 -6.75 -13.00 9.47
N GLU A 122 -5.95 -12.28 10.24
CA GLU A 122 -6.23 -11.89 11.62
C GLU A 122 -7.43 -10.94 11.73
N VAL A 123 -7.54 -9.98 10.80
CA VAL A 123 -8.71 -9.10 10.67
C VAL A 123 -9.95 -9.90 10.28
N ASN A 124 -9.83 -10.80 9.31
CA ASN A 124 -10.92 -11.69 8.90
C ASN A 124 -11.33 -12.64 10.03
N ALA A 125 -10.39 -13.20 10.78
CA ALA A 125 -10.66 -14.06 11.93
C ALA A 125 -11.42 -13.33 13.04
N LYS A 126 -11.13 -12.07 13.32
CA LYS A 126 -11.92 -11.25 14.25
C LYS A 126 -13.36 -11.06 13.76
N ASN A 127 -13.55 -10.78 12.48
CA ASN A 127 -14.88 -10.65 11.89
C ASN A 127 -15.63 -11.99 11.93
N VAL A 128 -14.94 -13.08 11.63
CA VAL A 128 -15.49 -14.45 11.72
C VAL A 128 -15.88 -14.79 13.15
N LEU A 129 -15.08 -14.42 14.15
CA LEU A 129 -15.39 -14.64 15.56
C LEU A 129 -16.65 -13.88 15.98
N LEU A 130 -16.76 -12.61 15.64
CA LEU A 130 -17.94 -11.79 15.93
C LEU A 130 -19.19 -12.34 15.25
N GLU A 131 -19.07 -12.75 14.00
CA GLU A 131 -20.16 -13.36 13.24
C GLU A 131 -20.57 -14.71 13.84
N ARG A 132 -19.61 -15.53 14.28
CA ARG A 132 -19.83 -16.77 14.98
C ARG A 132 -20.59 -16.56 16.30
N GLU A 133 -20.15 -15.62 17.15
CA GLU A 133 -20.83 -15.27 18.40
C GLU A 133 -22.26 -14.81 18.13
N ARG A 134 -22.48 -14.03 17.08
CA ARG A 134 -23.81 -13.60 16.66
C ARG A 134 -24.69 -14.78 16.27
N LEU A 135 -24.16 -15.67 15.44
CA LEU A 135 -24.88 -16.87 14.97
C LEU A 135 -25.15 -17.84 16.12
N GLU A 136 -24.20 -18.09 17.01
CA GLU A 136 -24.35 -18.93 18.20
C GLU A 136 -25.49 -18.40 19.09
N TRP A 137 -25.53 -17.09 19.30
CA TRP A 137 -26.61 -16.47 20.05
C TRP A 137 -27.97 -16.63 19.36
N GLN A 138 -28.04 -16.41 18.04
CA GLN A 138 -29.26 -16.54 17.26
C GLN A 138 -29.78 -17.98 17.25
N VAL A 139 -28.91 -18.94 17.03
CA VAL A 139 -29.24 -20.37 17.05
C VAL A 139 -29.74 -20.77 18.44
N THR A 140 -29.02 -20.39 19.50
CA THR A 140 -29.40 -20.71 20.88
C THR A 140 -30.79 -20.15 21.26
N GLU A 141 -31.11 -18.95 20.83
CA GLU A 141 -32.43 -18.33 21.09
C GLU A 141 -33.57 -19.08 20.38
N LEU A 142 -33.36 -19.46 19.10
CA LEU A 142 -34.37 -20.22 18.35
C LEU A 142 -34.50 -21.67 18.85
N GLU A 143 -33.39 -22.30 19.25
CA GLU A 143 -33.41 -23.64 19.88
C GLU A 143 -34.18 -23.64 21.19
N LYS A 144 -34.02 -22.62 22.06
CA LYS A 144 -34.78 -22.47 23.29
C LYS A 144 -36.27 -22.30 23.02
N LEU A 145 -36.62 -21.57 21.96
CA LEU A 145 -38.01 -21.41 21.57
C LEU A 145 -38.63 -22.71 21.04
N ALA A 146 -37.81 -23.57 20.44
CA ALA A 146 -38.13 -24.92 19.95
C ALA A 146 -39.41 -24.97 19.10
N VAL A 147 -39.56 -24.04 18.16
CA VAL A 147 -40.72 -24.01 17.24
C VAL A 147 -40.63 -25.17 16.26
N LYS A 148 -41.70 -25.91 16.13
CA LYS A 148 -41.81 -27.04 15.19
C LYS A 148 -42.37 -26.58 13.86
N PRO A 149 -41.97 -27.25 12.74
CA PRO A 149 -42.59 -27.00 11.44
C PRO A 149 -44.10 -27.16 11.51
N GLY A 150 -44.89 -26.19 11.03
CA GLY A 150 -46.36 -26.20 11.05
C GLY A 150 -46.99 -25.74 12.37
N GLU A 151 -46.24 -25.62 13.46
CA GLU A 151 -46.81 -25.28 14.81
C GLU A 151 -47.57 -23.96 14.80
N TRP A 152 -47.09 -22.95 14.07
CA TRP A 152 -47.78 -21.66 14.00
C TRP A 152 -49.19 -21.79 13.42
N ALA A 153 -49.36 -22.54 12.36
CA ALA A 153 -50.66 -22.77 11.73
C ALA A 153 -51.62 -23.52 12.69
N GLU A 154 -51.07 -24.53 13.39
CA GLU A 154 -51.86 -25.32 14.37
C GLU A 154 -52.35 -24.45 15.53
N ILE A 155 -51.45 -23.69 16.19
CA ILE A 155 -51.83 -22.85 17.33
C ILE A 155 -52.69 -21.66 16.90
N SER A 156 -52.51 -21.10 15.71
CA SER A 156 -53.35 -20.03 15.16
C SER A 156 -54.79 -20.51 14.93
N ASN A 157 -54.96 -21.71 14.38
CA ASN A 157 -56.28 -22.34 14.23
C ASN A 157 -56.89 -22.68 15.57
N GLU A 158 -56.13 -23.21 16.53
CA GLU A 158 -56.57 -23.50 17.87
C GLU A 158 -57.03 -22.24 18.62
N HIS A 159 -56.23 -21.16 18.57
CA HIS A 159 -56.57 -19.86 19.13
C HIS A 159 -57.89 -19.31 18.57
N SER A 160 -58.03 -19.32 17.24
CA SER A 160 -59.25 -18.87 16.56
C SER A 160 -60.48 -19.64 17.06
N ARG A 161 -60.37 -20.96 17.18
CA ARG A 161 -61.47 -21.81 17.68
C ARG A 161 -61.83 -21.52 19.14
N LEU A 162 -60.79 -21.43 20.03
CA LEU A 162 -61.01 -21.17 21.46
C LEU A 162 -61.57 -19.74 21.74
N SER A 163 -61.06 -18.75 21.02
CA SER A 163 -61.51 -17.36 21.11
C SER A 163 -62.96 -17.20 20.62
N HIS A 164 -63.35 -17.87 19.54
CA HIS A 164 -64.75 -17.88 19.09
C HIS A 164 -65.66 -18.58 20.06
N ALA A 165 -65.20 -19.68 20.66
CA ALA A 165 -66.01 -20.40 21.69
C ALA A 165 -66.26 -19.48 22.89
N ALA A 166 -65.28 -18.71 23.37
CA ALA A 166 -65.46 -17.75 24.45
C ALA A 166 -66.57 -16.70 24.13
N SER A 167 -66.48 -16.09 22.93
CA SER A 167 -67.48 -15.08 22.51
C SER A 167 -68.90 -15.66 22.34
N LEU A 168 -68.94 -16.89 21.83
CA LEU A 168 -70.25 -17.60 21.69
C LEU A 168 -70.88 -17.94 23.04
N ILE A 169 -70.12 -18.37 24.03
CA ILE A 169 -70.56 -18.61 25.38
C ILE A 169 -71.04 -17.32 26.04
N GLU A 170 -70.22 -16.24 25.94
CA GLU A 170 -70.60 -14.93 26.52
C GLU A 170 -71.89 -14.41 25.92
N GLY A 171 -72.04 -14.44 24.59
CA GLY A 171 -73.28 -14.04 23.91
C GLY A 171 -74.49 -14.92 24.28
N ALA A 172 -74.30 -16.24 24.41
CA ALA A 172 -75.35 -17.15 24.81
C ALA A 172 -75.75 -16.95 26.27
N GLN A 173 -74.80 -16.70 27.18
CA GLN A 173 -75.05 -16.36 28.58
C GLN A 173 -75.80 -15.03 28.73
N GLU A 174 -75.41 -14.01 27.98
CA GLU A 174 -76.11 -12.72 27.95
C GLU A 174 -77.55 -12.88 27.48
N ALA A 175 -77.78 -13.62 26.41
CA ALA A 175 -79.08 -13.93 25.90
C ALA A 175 -79.94 -14.68 26.96
N LEU A 176 -79.37 -15.68 27.64
CA LEU A 176 -80.03 -16.44 28.69
C LEU A 176 -80.35 -15.54 29.87
N ALA A 177 -79.44 -14.67 30.29
CA ALA A 177 -79.69 -13.70 31.37
C ALA A 177 -80.90 -12.81 31.07
N VAL A 178 -81.00 -12.25 29.88
CA VAL A 178 -82.11 -11.38 29.47
C VAL A 178 -83.44 -12.12 29.43
N VAL A 179 -83.39 -13.36 28.93
CA VAL A 179 -84.64 -14.13 28.73
C VAL A 179 -85.18 -14.75 30.04
N SER A 180 -84.24 -15.32 30.91
CA SER A 180 -84.69 -16.14 32.04
C SER A 180 -84.02 -15.84 33.38
N GLU A 181 -82.81 -15.25 33.45
CA GLU A 181 -82.00 -15.22 34.67
C GLU A 181 -81.79 -13.83 35.30
N SER A 182 -82.15 -12.75 34.63
CA SER A 182 -82.06 -11.38 35.17
C SER A 182 -83.10 -11.14 36.26
N ASP A 183 -82.96 -10.06 37.04
CA ASP A 183 -83.91 -9.66 38.09
C ASP A 183 -85.33 -9.45 37.56
N ASP A 184 -85.49 -9.14 36.30
CA ASP A 184 -86.76 -8.94 35.63
C ASP A 184 -86.76 -9.56 34.21
N PRO A 185 -86.76 -10.89 34.13
CA PRO A 185 -86.57 -11.61 32.87
C PRO A 185 -87.80 -11.55 31.98
N MET A 186 -87.56 -11.61 30.65
CA MET A 186 -88.68 -11.59 29.67
C MET A 186 -89.73 -12.61 29.89
N LEU A 187 -89.35 -13.84 30.27
CA LEU A 187 -90.33 -14.93 30.60
C LEU A 187 -91.25 -14.60 31.80
N SER A 188 -90.72 -14.00 32.87
CA SER A 188 -91.43 -13.55 33.99
C SER A 188 -92.48 -12.47 33.66
N ARG A 189 -92.01 -11.48 32.89
CA ARG A 189 -92.85 -10.39 32.40
C ARG A 189 -93.96 -10.88 31.50
N LEU A 190 -93.63 -11.79 30.57
CA LEU A 190 -94.65 -12.37 29.69
C LEU A 190 -95.65 -13.26 30.44
N SER A 191 -95.19 -14.04 31.42
CA SER A 191 -96.06 -14.84 32.30
C SER A 191 -97.01 -13.97 33.13
N SER A 192 -96.49 -12.87 33.69
CA SER A 192 -97.28 -11.91 34.43
C SER A 192 -98.35 -11.24 33.53
N LEU A 193 -97.93 -10.89 32.29
CA LEU A 193 -98.87 -10.32 31.31
C LEU A 193 -99.97 -11.32 30.92
N ASN A 194 -99.59 -12.58 30.61
CA ASN A 194 -100.54 -13.65 30.33
C ASN A 194 -101.56 -13.83 31.45
N GLN A 195 -101.09 -13.86 32.70
CA GLN A 195 -101.96 -13.98 33.84
C GLN A 195 -102.91 -12.78 33.98
N LYS A 196 -102.49 -11.57 33.75
CA LYS A 196 -103.32 -10.36 33.72
C LYS A 196 -104.34 -10.42 32.61
N ILE A 197 -103.95 -10.72 31.38
CA ILE A 197 -104.89 -10.83 30.25
C ILE A 197 -105.87 -11.96 30.44
N SER A 198 -105.45 -13.12 30.93
CA SER A 198 -106.35 -14.24 31.24
C SER A 198 -107.48 -13.85 32.23
N LYS A 199 -107.17 -13.03 33.24
CA LYS A 199 -108.22 -12.49 34.17
C LYS A 199 -109.15 -11.49 33.47
N LEU A 200 -108.66 -10.71 32.52
CA LEU A 200 -109.47 -9.76 31.78
C LEU A 200 -110.35 -10.44 30.70
N VAL A 201 -109.89 -11.53 30.09
CA VAL A 201 -110.72 -12.37 29.18
C VAL A 201 -111.97 -12.91 29.89
N ALA A 202 -111.91 -13.21 31.21
CA ALA A 202 -113.07 -13.62 31.97
C ALA A 202 -114.16 -12.53 32.11
N VAL A 203 -113.77 -11.25 31.82
CA VAL A 203 -114.70 -10.10 31.87
C VAL A 203 -115.06 -9.67 30.43
N ASP A 204 -114.14 -9.76 29.42
CA ASP A 204 -114.39 -9.40 28.03
C ASP A 204 -113.69 -10.42 27.09
N GLU A 205 -114.52 -11.28 26.46
CA GLU A 205 -114.04 -12.29 25.50
C GLU A 205 -113.30 -11.70 24.28
N GLY A 206 -113.43 -10.42 23.97
CA GLY A 206 -112.73 -9.72 22.87
C GLY A 206 -111.26 -9.71 23.05
N LEU A 207 -110.70 -9.96 24.24
CA LEU A 207 -109.30 -10.07 24.53
C LEU A 207 -108.70 -11.48 24.33
N LYS A 208 -109.53 -12.48 24.01
CA LYS A 208 -109.10 -13.86 23.80
C LYS A 208 -108.02 -14.00 22.68
N PRO A 209 -108.12 -13.30 21.55
CA PRO A 209 -107.02 -13.37 20.48
C PRO A 209 -105.68 -12.88 21.00
N VAL A 210 -105.64 -11.92 21.96
CA VAL A 210 -104.39 -11.44 22.56
C VAL A 210 -103.78 -12.55 23.44
N LEU A 211 -104.56 -13.29 24.24
CA LEU A 211 -104.06 -14.39 25.04
C LEU A 211 -103.58 -15.56 24.17
N GLU A 212 -104.32 -15.86 23.09
CA GLU A 212 -103.93 -16.88 22.09
C GLU A 212 -102.61 -16.52 21.35
N ALA A 213 -102.22 -15.24 21.20
CA ALA A 213 -100.94 -14.82 20.65
C ALA A 213 -99.81 -14.82 21.67
N LEU A 214 -100.06 -14.47 22.93
CA LEU A 214 -99.08 -14.37 24.00
C LEU A 214 -98.64 -15.75 24.55
N GLU A 215 -99.49 -16.72 24.64
CA GLU A 215 -99.15 -18.04 25.16
C GLU A 215 -98.12 -18.81 24.27
N PRO A 216 -98.26 -18.86 22.93
CA PRO A 216 -97.24 -19.42 22.07
C PRO A 216 -95.90 -18.68 22.16
N ALA A 217 -95.94 -17.34 22.32
CA ALA A 217 -94.70 -16.55 22.48
C ALA A 217 -93.94 -16.93 23.74
N ARG A 218 -94.66 -17.17 24.86
CA ARG A 218 -94.09 -17.65 26.12
C ARG A 218 -93.41 -19.02 25.96
N ILE A 219 -94.16 -19.96 25.30
CA ILE A 219 -93.62 -21.30 25.00
C ILE A 219 -92.36 -21.25 24.14
N GLN A 220 -92.36 -20.42 23.13
CA GLN A 220 -91.20 -20.26 22.26
C GLN A 220 -89.99 -19.67 22.98
N LEU A 221 -90.14 -18.69 23.84
CA LEU A 221 -89.12 -18.18 24.72
C LEU A 221 -88.55 -19.24 25.67
N GLN A 222 -89.48 -20.10 26.28
CA GLN A 222 -89.03 -21.20 27.12
C GLN A 222 -88.23 -22.24 26.36
N GLU A 223 -88.56 -22.55 25.09
CA GLU A 223 -87.84 -23.45 24.23
C GLU A 223 -86.43 -22.85 23.86
N ALA A 224 -86.39 -21.53 23.62
CA ALA A 224 -85.06 -20.83 23.39
C ALA A 224 -84.17 -20.96 24.61
N VAL A 225 -84.68 -20.85 25.83
CA VAL A 225 -83.94 -21.09 27.10
C VAL A 225 -83.34 -22.50 27.15
N TYR A 226 -84.18 -23.51 26.86
CA TYR A 226 -83.70 -24.90 26.83
C TYR A 226 -82.58 -25.09 25.76
N THR A 227 -82.75 -24.54 24.57
CA THR A 227 -81.81 -24.62 23.48
C THR A 227 -80.47 -23.93 23.81
N LEU A 228 -80.51 -22.74 24.44
CA LEU A 228 -79.32 -22.01 24.91
C LEU A 228 -78.57 -22.79 26.00
N ASN A 229 -79.30 -23.36 26.99
CA ASN A 229 -78.70 -24.20 28.04
C ASN A 229 -78.04 -25.46 27.47
N ASP A 230 -78.70 -26.15 26.55
CA ASP A 230 -78.19 -27.32 25.86
C ASP A 230 -76.90 -26.92 25.05
N TYR A 231 -76.93 -25.80 24.33
CA TYR A 231 -75.77 -25.27 23.61
C TYR A 231 -74.59 -24.97 24.56
N LEU A 232 -74.86 -24.25 25.67
CA LEU A 232 -73.81 -23.91 26.66
C LEU A 232 -73.20 -25.16 27.32
N SER A 233 -73.98 -26.23 27.48
CA SER A 233 -73.51 -27.50 28.04
C SER A 233 -72.57 -28.27 27.09
N ARG A 234 -72.67 -28.04 25.79
CA ARG A 234 -71.87 -28.71 24.74
C ARG A 234 -70.61 -27.93 24.31
N VAL A 235 -70.58 -26.64 24.56
CA VAL A 235 -69.41 -25.81 24.22
C VAL A 235 -68.41 -25.88 25.38
N GLU A 236 -67.29 -26.65 25.16
CA GLU A 236 -66.19 -26.71 26.12
C GLU A 236 -65.30 -25.43 25.96
N LEU A 237 -65.32 -24.60 27.01
CA LEU A 237 -64.37 -23.53 27.17
C LEU A 237 -63.26 -24.00 28.11
N ASP A 238 -62.06 -24.04 27.64
CA ASP A 238 -60.86 -24.21 28.47
C ASP A 238 -60.02 -22.87 28.49
N PRO A 239 -60.31 -21.99 29.49
CA PRO A 239 -59.63 -20.70 29.63
C PRO A 239 -58.13 -20.88 29.91
N GLY A 240 -57.78 -22.00 30.56
CA GLY A 240 -56.31 -22.32 30.77
C GLY A 240 -55.60 -22.58 29.45
N ARG A 241 -56.25 -23.40 28.61
CA ARG A 241 -55.68 -23.71 27.29
C ARG A 241 -55.63 -22.50 26.36
N LEU A 242 -56.66 -21.64 26.37
CA LEU A 242 -56.64 -20.39 25.61
C LEU A 242 -55.40 -19.53 26.01
N ARG A 243 -55.19 -19.36 27.31
CA ARG A 243 -54.05 -18.59 27.83
C ARG A 243 -52.71 -19.22 27.49
N GLU A 244 -52.54 -20.52 27.51
CA GLU A 244 -51.35 -21.22 27.07
C GLU A 244 -51.05 -20.96 25.58
N VAL A 245 -52.07 -21.05 24.73
CA VAL A 245 -51.96 -20.79 23.29
C VAL A 245 -51.59 -19.34 23.05
N GLU A 246 -52.20 -18.36 23.73
CA GLU A 246 -51.86 -16.95 23.63
C GLU A 246 -50.40 -16.68 24.01
N LEU A 247 -49.91 -17.19 25.13
CA LEU A 247 -48.51 -17.05 25.56
C LEU A 247 -47.55 -17.68 24.57
N ARG A 248 -47.89 -18.85 23.99
CA ARG A 248 -47.06 -19.49 22.97
C ARG A 248 -47.02 -18.68 21.67
N MET A 249 -48.19 -18.15 21.25
CA MET A 249 -48.27 -17.26 20.08
C MET A 249 -47.44 -15.97 20.29
N GLU A 250 -47.53 -15.36 21.48
CA GLU A 250 -46.75 -14.17 21.82
C GLU A 250 -45.25 -14.44 21.75
N ALA A 251 -44.78 -15.56 22.28
CA ALA A 251 -43.38 -15.97 22.24
C ALA A 251 -42.90 -16.14 20.80
N ILE A 252 -43.65 -16.85 19.97
CA ILE A 252 -43.30 -17.06 18.54
C ILE A 252 -43.36 -15.75 17.78
N HIS A 253 -44.35 -14.90 17.99
CA HIS A 253 -44.49 -13.60 17.33
C HIS A 253 -43.38 -12.64 17.74
N THR A 254 -42.91 -12.70 18.97
CA THR A 254 -41.76 -11.92 19.46
C THR A 254 -40.46 -12.34 18.76
N ALA A 255 -40.26 -13.65 18.59
CA ALA A 255 -39.13 -14.17 17.82
C ALA A 255 -39.22 -13.78 16.34
N SER A 256 -40.40 -13.91 15.71
CA SER A 256 -40.63 -13.48 14.32
C SER A 256 -40.21 -12.02 14.10
N ARG A 257 -40.60 -11.11 14.98
CA ARG A 257 -40.15 -9.70 14.92
C ARG A 257 -38.68 -9.52 15.16
N LYS A 258 -38.07 -10.24 16.09
CA LYS A 258 -36.65 -10.18 16.46
C LYS A 258 -35.77 -10.67 15.32
N PHE A 259 -36.16 -11.77 14.67
CA PHE A 259 -35.43 -12.35 13.54
C PHE A 259 -35.84 -11.81 12.17
N ARG A 260 -36.93 -11.03 12.12
CA ARG A 260 -37.53 -10.42 10.91
C ARG A 260 -37.90 -11.44 9.84
N VAL A 261 -38.38 -12.57 10.27
CA VAL A 261 -38.92 -13.64 9.42
C VAL A 261 -40.34 -13.97 9.82
N PRO A 262 -41.24 -14.40 8.93
CA PRO A 262 -42.58 -14.92 9.27
C PRO A 262 -42.48 -16.02 10.32
N ALA A 263 -43.52 -16.11 11.15
CA ALA A 263 -43.54 -17.11 12.22
C ALA A 263 -43.42 -18.56 11.70
N GLU A 264 -43.98 -18.80 10.53
CA GLU A 264 -43.96 -20.10 9.83
C GLU A 264 -42.56 -20.52 9.39
N GLU A 265 -41.68 -19.54 9.10
CA GLU A 265 -40.32 -19.73 8.56
C GLU A 265 -39.27 -19.84 9.66
N LEU A 266 -39.59 -19.62 10.93
CA LEU A 266 -38.64 -19.71 12.05
C LEU A 266 -37.88 -21.03 12.13
N PRO A 267 -38.49 -22.22 11.89
CA PRO A 267 -37.76 -23.48 11.85
C PRO A 267 -36.74 -23.56 10.71
N GLU A 268 -37.09 -23.07 9.53
CA GLU A 268 -36.16 -23.03 8.37
C GLU A 268 -35.00 -22.03 8.61
N GLU A 269 -35.28 -20.89 9.25
CA GLU A 269 -34.23 -19.94 9.62
C GLU A 269 -33.26 -20.53 10.65
N LEU A 270 -33.74 -21.33 11.60
CA LEU A 270 -32.87 -22.07 12.52
C LEU A 270 -31.93 -23.04 11.79
N GLU A 271 -32.43 -23.81 10.83
CA GLU A 271 -31.64 -24.73 10.04
C GLU A 271 -30.57 -23.98 9.23
N LYS A 272 -30.94 -22.86 8.61
CA LYS A 272 -30.05 -22.01 7.82
C LYS A 272 -28.93 -21.41 8.68
N LEU A 273 -29.27 -20.83 9.84
CA LEU A 273 -28.29 -20.24 10.77
C LEU A 273 -27.35 -21.31 11.34
N SER A 274 -27.86 -22.51 11.63
CA SER A 274 -27.07 -23.64 12.13
C SER A 274 -26.08 -24.15 11.06
N ALA A 275 -26.51 -24.18 9.79
CA ALA A 275 -25.62 -24.53 8.67
C ALA A 275 -24.51 -23.50 8.45
N GLN A 276 -24.83 -22.19 8.57
CA GLN A 276 -23.85 -21.11 8.49
C GLN A 276 -22.84 -21.19 9.64
N LEU A 277 -23.29 -21.44 10.86
CA LEU A 277 -22.41 -21.60 12.01
C LEU A 277 -21.42 -22.75 11.83
N LYS A 278 -21.89 -23.88 11.26
CA LYS A 278 -21.04 -25.03 10.97
C LYS A 278 -19.97 -24.74 9.92
N GLN A 279 -20.31 -23.98 8.87
CA GLN A 279 -19.35 -23.59 7.83
C GLN A 279 -18.23 -22.68 8.37
N LEU A 280 -18.52 -21.82 9.34
CA LEU A 280 -17.52 -20.93 9.95
C LEU A 280 -16.54 -21.67 10.88
N ALA A 281 -16.85 -22.86 11.34
CA ALA A 281 -15.99 -23.64 12.22
C ALA A 281 -14.78 -24.26 11.50
N ASP A 282 -14.83 -24.44 10.17
CA ASP A 282 -13.84 -25.18 9.40
C ASP A 282 -12.66 -24.32 8.85
N ALA A 283 -12.61 -23.00 9.12
CA ALA A 283 -11.63 -22.10 8.53
C ALA A 283 -10.63 -21.53 9.57
N SER A 284 -9.46 -22.17 9.86
CA SER A 284 -8.26 -21.40 10.21
C SER A 284 -6.98 -22.22 10.40
N ASP A 285 -5.96 -21.93 9.58
CA ASP A 285 -4.55 -22.26 9.88
C ASP A 285 -3.75 -20.96 10.16
N MET A 286 -4.12 -20.26 11.23
CA MET A 286 -3.43 -19.04 11.68
C MET A 286 -2.02 -19.36 12.19
N GLU A 287 -1.83 -20.51 12.82
CA GLU A 287 -0.55 -20.91 13.40
C GLU A 287 0.47 -21.22 12.30
N GLY A 288 0.04 -21.84 11.20
CA GLY A 288 0.91 -22.07 10.05
C GLY A 288 1.45 -20.76 9.44
N LEU A 289 0.61 -19.73 9.32
CA LEU A 289 1.04 -18.42 8.82
C LEU A 289 2.03 -17.72 9.77
N ARG A 290 1.86 -17.82 11.09
CA ARG A 290 2.80 -17.28 12.08
C ARG A 290 4.17 -17.95 12.00
N VAL A 291 4.20 -19.26 11.86
CA VAL A 291 5.44 -20.03 11.70
C VAL A 291 6.15 -19.64 10.41
N GLN A 292 5.40 -19.52 9.31
CA GLN A 292 5.97 -19.09 8.02
C GLN A 292 6.53 -17.66 8.08
N GLU A 293 5.82 -16.72 8.70
CA GLU A 293 6.28 -15.35 8.89
C GLU A 293 7.57 -15.29 9.72
N ALA A 294 7.59 -15.97 10.86
CA ALA A 294 8.78 -16.03 11.72
C ALA A 294 10.00 -16.60 10.99
N LYS A 295 9.80 -17.65 10.17
CA LYS A 295 10.86 -18.23 9.33
C LYS A 295 11.34 -17.27 8.26
N ALA A 296 10.43 -16.58 7.58
CA ALA A 296 10.78 -15.60 6.55
C ALA A 296 11.51 -14.38 7.15
N GLN A 297 11.06 -13.91 8.31
CA GLN A 297 11.73 -12.85 9.07
C GLN A 297 13.13 -13.25 9.50
N ALA A 298 13.31 -14.45 10.04
CA ALA A 298 14.62 -14.94 10.44
C ALA A 298 15.58 -15.06 9.25
N ALA A 299 15.09 -15.51 8.08
CA ALA A 299 15.88 -15.56 6.86
C ALA A 299 16.33 -14.16 6.38
N TYR A 300 15.42 -13.19 6.43
CA TYR A 300 15.75 -11.79 6.14
C TYR A 300 16.81 -11.24 7.13
N MET A 301 16.60 -11.42 8.43
CA MET A 301 17.51 -10.90 9.46
C MET A 301 18.92 -11.50 9.32
N ALA A 302 19.05 -12.80 9.04
CA ALA A 302 20.32 -13.45 8.85
C ALA A 302 21.15 -12.88 7.68
N VAL A 303 20.49 -12.46 6.59
CA VAL A 303 21.17 -11.78 5.46
C VAL A 303 21.42 -10.32 5.79
N ALA A 304 20.48 -9.63 6.47
CA ALA A 304 20.63 -8.25 6.89
C ALA A 304 21.84 -8.06 7.83
N GLU A 305 22.05 -8.96 8.79
CA GLU A 305 23.21 -8.94 9.70
C GLU A 305 24.55 -9.10 8.95
N LYS A 306 24.61 -9.99 7.97
CA LYS A 306 25.80 -10.17 7.13
C LYS A 306 26.07 -8.91 6.30
N LEU A 307 25.03 -8.33 5.72
CA LEU A 307 25.13 -7.08 4.96
C LEU A 307 25.59 -5.93 5.84
N SER A 308 25.06 -5.82 7.06
CA SER A 308 25.46 -4.85 8.08
C SER A 308 26.95 -4.95 8.42
N ALA A 309 27.44 -6.17 8.69
CA ALA A 309 28.85 -6.40 8.96
C ALA A 309 29.73 -6.00 7.77
N ALA A 310 29.34 -6.33 6.55
CA ALA A 310 30.06 -5.98 5.33
C ALA A 310 30.08 -4.45 5.11
N ARG A 311 28.93 -3.78 5.30
CA ARG A 311 28.83 -2.30 5.25
C ARG A 311 29.71 -1.63 6.28
N ASN A 312 29.79 -2.17 7.50
CA ASN A 312 30.63 -1.59 8.56
C ASN A 312 32.11 -1.63 8.19
N ASN A 313 32.59 -2.75 7.63
CA ASN A 313 33.95 -2.85 7.14
C ASN A 313 34.23 -1.88 5.98
N ALA A 314 33.30 -1.80 5.03
CA ALA A 314 33.42 -0.88 3.89
C ALA A 314 33.35 0.59 4.33
N ALA A 315 32.51 0.92 5.30
CA ALA A 315 32.39 2.25 5.88
C ALA A 315 33.70 2.72 6.52
N HIS A 316 34.41 1.82 7.20
CA HIS A 316 35.70 2.12 7.80
C HIS A 316 36.76 2.37 6.71
N SER A 317 36.91 1.45 5.76
CA SER A 317 37.90 1.57 4.67
C SER A 317 37.66 2.80 3.79
N LEU A 318 36.40 3.07 3.39
CA LEU A 318 36.03 4.25 2.62
C LEU A 318 36.26 5.53 3.44
N GLY A 319 35.93 5.49 4.72
CA GLY A 319 36.14 6.61 5.65
C GLY A 319 37.62 7.03 5.74
N GLU A 320 38.50 6.08 5.88
CA GLU A 320 39.98 6.32 5.90
C GLU A 320 40.49 6.84 4.56
N ALA A 321 40.08 6.22 3.46
CA ALA A 321 40.51 6.61 2.12
C ALA A 321 40.10 8.04 1.75
N VAL A 322 38.81 8.38 2.03
CA VAL A 322 38.30 9.76 1.78
C VAL A 322 38.97 10.75 2.72
N THR A 323 39.20 10.40 4.01
CA THR A 323 39.92 11.26 4.93
C THR A 323 41.32 11.56 4.44
N ALA A 324 42.06 10.57 3.91
CA ALA A 324 43.40 10.78 3.31
C ALA A 324 43.32 11.71 2.10
N ALA A 325 42.36 11.49 1.19
CA ALA A 325 42.20 12.36 0.01
C ALA A 325 41.83 13.81 0.41
N MET A 326 41.11 14.03 1.47
CA MET A 326 40.81 15.37 2.00
C MET A 326 42.05 16.13 2.44
N GLN A 327 43.07 15.45 3.01
CA GLN A 327 44.36 16.12 3.37
C GLN A 327 45.02 16.69 2.13
N ASP A 328 45.05 15.93 1.04
CA ASP A 328 45.63 16.38 -0.24
C ASP A 328 44.86 17.55 -0.84
N LEU A 329 43.56 17.64 -0.62
CA LEU A 329 42.69 18.72 -1.08
C LEU A 329 42.69 19.97 -0.16
N SER A 330 43.75 20.19 0.60
CA SER A 330 43.92 21.33 1.54
C SER A 330 42.87 21.41 2.62
N MET A 331 42.42 20.27 3.09
CA MET A 331 41.49 20.13 4.27
C MET A 331 42.25 19.44 5.42
N SER A 332 43.41 19.99 5.76
CA SER A 332 44.33 19.44 6.78
C SER A 332 43.65 19.29 8.13
N GLY A 333 43.68 18.06 8.67
CA GLY A 333 43.02 17.69 9.93
C GLY A 333 41.49 17.49 9.81
N GLY A 334 40.95 17.61 8.60
CA GLY A 334 39.58 17.21 8.33
C GLY A 334 39.42 15.69 8.42
N ARG A 335 38.23 15.21 8.76
CA ARG A 335 37.89 13.79 8.87
C ARG A 335 36.56 13.50 8.20
N PHE A 336 36.49 12.35 7.55
CA PHE A 336 35.28 11.78 6.99
C PHE A 336 34.99 10.44 7.67
N ALA A 337 33.74 10.18 7.96
CA ALA A 337 33.27 8.92 8.51
C ALA A 337 31.88 8.57 7.95
N ILE A 338 31.53 7.31 8.01
CA ILE A 338 30.21 6.82 7.61
C ILE A 338 29.54 6.25 8.85
N ALA A 339 28.39 6.83 9.21
CA ALA A 339 27.55 6.33 10.29
C ALA A 339 26.54 5.34 9.74
N LEU A 340 26.41 4.20 10.40
CA LEU A 340 25.38 3.18 10.17
C LEU A 340 24.39 3.25 11.32
N ASN A 341 23.31 4.00 11.13
CA ASN A 341 22.28 4.22 12.13
C ASN A 341 21.23 3.13 12.04
N THR A 342 21.04 2.34 13.10
CA THR A 342 20.03 1.28 13.14
C THR A 342 18.63 1.87 12.91
N CYS A 343 17.85 1.23 12.07
CA CYS A 343 16.46 1.58 11.75
C CYS A 343 15.58 0.34 11.72
N GLU A 344 14.28 0.53 11.55
CA GLU A 344 13.36 -0.57 11.31
C GLU A 344 13.74 -1.33 10.03
N ALA A 345 13.44 -2.63 10.03
CA ALA A 345 13.71 -3.49 8.88
C ALA A 345 13.06 -2.93 7.61
N ALA A 346 13.87 -2.69 6.61
CA ALA A 346 13.49 -2.08 5.34
C ALA A 346 13.98 -2.94 4.15
N VAL A 347 13.54 -2.58 2.95
CA VAL A 347 13.90 -3.30 1.72
C VAL A 347 15.41 -3.35 1.46
N TYR A 348 16.19 -2.44 2.06
CA TYR A 348 17.64 -2.32 1.89
C TYR A 348 18.44 -2.66 3.14
N GLY A 349 17.83 -3.18 4.19
CA GLY A 349 18.50 -3.58 5.42
C GLY A 349 17.90 -2.96 6.66
N VAL A 350 18.67 -3.02 7.76
CA VAL A 350 18.28 -2.57 9.09
C VAL A 350 19.03 -1.30 9.52
N GLU A 351 19.66 -0.60 8.56
CA GLU A 351 20.49 0.57 8.81
C GLU A 351 20.23 1.67 7.80
N GLN A 352 20.33 2.89 8.26
CA GLN A 352 20.44 4.08 7.45
C GLN A 352 21.92 4.50 7.39
N VAL A 353 22.44 4.62 6.17
CA VAL A 353 23.82 5.08 5.91
C VAL A 353 23.83 6.59 5.88
N GLU A 354 24.71 7.22 6.67
CA GLU A 354 24.86 8.67 6.70
C GLU A 354 26.33 9.07 6.66
N PHE A 355 26.71 9.89 5.68
CA PHE A 355 28.06 10.42 5.54
C PHE A 355 28.27 11.60 6.49
N MET A 356 29.30 11.48 7.31
CA MET A 356 29.66 12.43 8.35
C MET A 356 31.00 13.08 8.03
N VAL A 357 31.10 14.36 8.26
CA VAL A 357 32.34 15.11 8.02
C VAL A 357 32.67 16.09 9.14
N ALA A 358 33.94 16.23 9.45
CA ALA A 358 34.53 17.31 10.20
C ALA A 358 35.53 18.02 9.27
N ALA A 359 35.23 19.25 8.84
CA ALA A 359 36.03 19.96 7.85
C ALA A 359 37.36 20.47 8.41
N HIS A 360 37.45 20.70 9.73
CA HIS A 360 38.64 21.28 10.39
C HIS A 360 39.07 20.44 11.62
N PRO A 361 40.34 20.55 12.01
CA PRO A 361 40.82 19.91 13.25
C PRO A 361 39.98 20.31 14.45
N GLY A 362 39.60 19.31 15.27
CA GLY A 362 38.80 19.55 16.48
C GLY A 362 37.30 19.79 16.28
N SER A 363 36.83 19.88 15.04
CA SER A 363 35.39 19.97 14.72
C SER A 363 34.71 18.62 15.00
N ALA A 364 33.45 18.71 15.47
CA ALA A 364 32.61 17.52 15.58
C ALA A 364 32.18 17.03 14.19
N LEU A 365 32.06 15.71 14.03
CA LEU A 365 31.46 15.08 12.87
C LEU A 365 29.99 15.52 12.72
N ARG A 366 29.61 16.00 11.55
CA ARG A 366 28.24 16.42 11.21
C ARG A 366 27.82 15.76 9.89
N PRO A 367 26.50 15.54 9.69
CA PRO A 367 26.01 15.08 8.38
C PRO A 367 26.54 15.93 7.22
N LEU A 368 26.95 15.27 6.14
CA LEU A 368 27.44 15.94 4.94
C LEU A 368 26.44 16.99 4.41
N ALA A 369 25.16 16.69 4.50
CA ALA A 369 24.08 17.61 4.12
C ALA A 369 24.03 18.91 4.94
N LYS A 370 24.73 19.00 6.09
CA LYS A 370 24.80 20.18 6.97
C LYS A 370 26.10 20.95 6.83
N VAL A 371 26.93 20.66 5.85
CA VAL A 371 28.14 21.43 5.54
C VAL A 371 27.76 22.79 4.95
N ALA A 372 28.19 23.86 5.60
CA ALA A 372 27.75 25.22 5.27
C ALA A 372 28.52 25.86 4.09
N SER A 373 29.75 25.39 3.81
CA SER A 373 30.63 25.96 2.76
C SER A 373 30.54 25.22 1.46
N GLY A 374 30.11 25.89 0.38
CA GLY A 374 30.03 25.30 -0.96
C GLY A 374 31.36 24.79 -1.47
N GLY A 375 32.48 25.50 -1.21
CA GLY A 375 33.82 25.08 -1.62
C GLY A 375 34.35 23.86 -0.83
N GLU A 376 34.03 23.74 0.46
CA GLU A 376 34.34 22.54 1.26
C GLU A 376 33.54 21.35 0.76
N LEU A 377 32.23 21.55 0.55
CA LEU A 377 31.35 20.51 0.03
C LEU A 377 31.84 19.99 -1.35
N ALA A 378 32.22 20.88 -2.25
CA ALA A 378 32.77 20.50 -3.57
C ALA A 378 33.99 19.61 -3.42
N ARG A 379 34.96 20.00 -2.57
CA ARG A 379 36.19 19.23 -2.32
C ARG A 379 35.92 17.87 -1.70
N ILE A 380 35.00 17.81 -0.68
CA ILE A 380 34.63 16.55 -0.05
C ILE A 380 33.91 15.64 -1.04
N SER A 381 32.96 16.17 -1.80
CA SER A 381 32.23 15.41 -2.82
C SER A 381 33.18 14.89 -3.91
N LEU A 382 34.16 15.68 -4.30
CA LEU A 382 35.20 15.25 -5.25
C LEU A 382 36.04 14.12 -4.65
N ALA A 383 36.51 14.24 -3.39
CA ALA A 383 37.24 13.17 -2.72
C ALA A 383 36.45 11.88 -2.70
N ILE A 384 35.17 11.96 -2.32
CA ILE A 384 34.26 10.81 -2.29
C ILE A 384 34.12 10.20 -3.69
N SER A 385 33.83 11.03 -4.72
CA SER A 385 33.65 10.56 -6.09
C SER A 385 34.90 9.88 -6.64
N VAL A 386 36.08 10.47 -6.44
CA VAL A 386 37.35 9.90 -6.90
C VAL A 386 37.65 8.56 -6.24
N ILE A 387 37.49 8.48 -4.90
CA ILE A 387 37.77 7.25 -4.16
C ILE A 387 36.69 6.17 -4.47
N ALA A 388 35.42 6.54 -4.55
CA ALA A 388 34.36 5.61 -4.92
C ALA A 388 34.52 5.08 -6.36
N SER A 389 34.87 5.96 -7.31
CA SER A 389 35.10 5.56 -8.69
C SER A 389 36.31 4.63 -8.86
N ALA A 390 37.32 4.70 -7.98
CA ALA A 390 38.46 3.79 -8.02
C ALA A 390 38.06 2.31 -7.82
N ALA A 391 36.93 2.04 -7.13
CA ALA A 391 36.44 0.68 -6.87
C ALA A 391 35.33 0.23 -7.82
N THR A 392 34.78 1.12 -8.65
CA THR A 392 33.75 0.71 -9.63
C THR A 392 34.42 0.02 -10.82
N ALA A 393 33.70 -0.93 -11.43
CA ALA A 393 34.20 -1.61 -12.64
C ALA A 393 33.96 -0.81 -13.93
N THR A 394 33.33 0.37 -13.85
CA THR A 394 32.94 1.17 -15.02
C THR A 394 34.19 1.65 -15.79
N PRO A 395 34.30 1.33 -17.09
CA PRO A 395 35.53 1.59 -17.86
C PRO A 395 35.73 3.07 -18.22
N THR A 396 34.66 3.87 -18.30
CA THR A 396 34.74 5.29 -18.65
C THR A 396 34.15 6.16 -17.54
N LEU A 397 34.89 7.15 -17.08
CA LEU A 397 34.48 8.15 -16.09
C LEU A 397 34.47 9.53 -16.73
N ILE A 398 33.40 10.28 -16.56
CA ILE A 398 33.25 11.65 -17.01
C ILE A 398 33.11 12.56 -15.81
N PHE A 399 34.03 13.49 -15.63
CA PHE A 399 34.03 14.51 -14.60
C PHE A 399 33.69 15.87 -15.21
N ASP A 400 32.49 16.39 -14.87
CA ASP A 400 32.06 17.70 -15.36
C ASP A 400 32.07 18.72 -14.22
N GLU A 401 32.70 19.88 -14.44
CA GLU A 401 32.82 20.98 -13.47
C GLU A 401 33.42 20.59 -12.11
N VAL A 402 34.32 19.61 -12.08
CA VAL A 402 34.95 19.14 -10.82
C VAL A 402 35.85 20.20 -10.17
N ASP A 403 36.24 21.20 -10.94
CA ASP A 403 37.06 22.33 -10.54
C ASP A 403 36.25 23.55 -10.07
N SER A 404 34.92 23.39 -9.93
CA SER A 404 34.07 24.45 -9.38
C SER A 404 34.39 24.72 -7.90
N GLY A 405 34.74 25.95 -7.59
CA GLY A 405 35.11 26.39 -6.23
C GLY A 405 36.48 25.97 -5.72
N ILE A 406 37.36 25.49 -6.59
CA ILE A 406 38.75 25.19 -6.27
C ILE A 406 39.70 26.05 -7.12
N GLY A 407 40.98 26.14 -6.72
CA GLY A 407 42.03 26.87 -7.47
C GLY A 407 43.40 26.63 -6.88
N GLY A 408 44.41 27.19 -7.53
CA GLY A 408 45.79 27.10 -7.08
C GLY A 408 46.31 25.68 -6.93
N GLY A 409 46.97 25.38 -5.82
CA GLY A 409 47.52 24.05 -5.54
C GLY A 409 46.53 22.93 -5.45
N VAL A 410 45.27 23.21 -5.02
CA VAL A 410 44.19 22.22 -4.97
C VAL A 410 43.85 21.71 -6.37
N ALA A 411 43.79 22.60 -7.38
CA ALA A 411 43.50 22.24 -8.75
C ALA A 411 44.55 21.31 -9.34
N GLU A 412 45.83 21.51 -8.99
CA GLU A 412 46.91 20.61 -9.38
C GLU A 412 46.78 19.21 -8.79
N VAL A 413 46.43 19.13 -7.49
CA VAL A 413 46.18 17.85 -6.83
C VAL A 413 44.99 17.11 -7.47
N VAL A 414 43.90 17.81 -7.79
CA VAL A 414 42.77 17.25 -8.54
C VAL A 414 43.19 16.69 -9.88
N GLY A 415 43.99 17.46 -10.66
CA GLY A 415 44.51 17.00 -11.93
C GLY A 415 45.34 15.72 -11.80
N ARG A 416 46.23 15.63 -10.80
CA ARG A 416 46.99 14.41 -10.50
C ARG A 416 46.14 13.22 -10.09
N LEU A 417 45.10 13.42 -9.30
CA LEU A 417 44.17 12.36 -8.93
C LEU A 417 43.43 11.81 -10.15
N LEU A 418 42.94 12.68 -11.02
CA LEU A 418 42.26 12.29 -12.27
C LEU A 418 43.22 11.56 -13.22
N LYS A 419 44.47 12.05 -13.33
CA LYS A 419 45.55 11.39 -14.13
C LYS A 419 45.85 9.99 -13.62
N ARG A 420 45.85 9.78 -12.29
CA ARG A 420 46.02 8.46 -11.66
C ARG A 420 44.87 7.52 -11.99
N LEU A 421 43.62 7.98 -11.88
CA LEU A 421 42.45 7.20 -12.31
C LEU A 421 42.51 6.82 -13.79
N GLY A 422 43.08 7.69 -14.63
CA GLY A 422 43.25 7.47 -16.06
C GLY A 422 44.33 6.45 -16.45
N GLN A 423 45.04 5.83 -15.49
CA GLN A 423 45.98 4.75 -15.75
C GLN A 423 45.27 3.42 -16.06
N ASP A 424 44.15 3.16 -15.38
CA ASP A 424 43.45 1.89 -15.47
C ASP A 424 42.12 1.98 -16.27
N ARG A 425 41.69 3.19 -16.62
CA ARG A 425 40.41 3.44 -17.31
C ARG A 425 40.42 4.76 -18.08
N GLN A 426 39.41 4.97 -18.92
CA GLN A 426 39.25 6.24 -19.63
C GLN A 426 38.65 7.30 -18.68
N VAL A 427 39.33 8.45 -18.55
CA VAL A 427 38.84 9.59 -17.77
C VAL A 427 38.69 10.80 -18.66
N LEU A 428 37.51 11.35 -18.79
CA LEU A 428 37.19 12.60 -19.46
C LEU A 428 36.89 13.67 -18.40
N CYS A 429 37.57 14.80 -18.48
CA CYS A 429 37.36 15.90 -17.54
C CYS A 429 37.04 17.19 -18.31
N VAL A 430 35.92 17.83 -17.96
CA VAL A 430 35.58 19.18 -18.43
C VAL A 430 36.06 20.17 -17.37
N THR A 431 36.99 21.03 -17.73
CA THR A 431 37.68 21.95 -16.81
C THR A 431 37.91 23.34 -17.42
N HIS A 432 37.87 24.35 -16.58
CA HIS A 432 38.28 25.70 -16.94
C HIS A 432 39.62 26.09 -16.29
N LEU A 433 40.21 25.22 -15.46
CA LEU A 433 41.48 25.49 -14.77
C LEU A 433 42.69 24.93 -15.53
N PRO A 434 43.70 25.75 -15.82
CA PRO A 434 44.93 25.32 -16.52
C PRO A 434 45.70 24.23 -15.75
N GLN A 435 45.66 24.24 -14.41
CA GLN A 435 46.32 23.25 -13.56
C GLN A 435 45.72 21.85 -13.73
N VAL A 436 44.40 21.75 -13.93
CA VAL A 436 43.74 20.47 -14.22
C VAL A 436 44.01 20.05 -15.66
N ALA A 437 43.78 20.97 -16.62
CA ALA A 437 43.96 20.69 -18.05
C ALA A 437 45.39 20.26 -18.42
N SER A 438 46.40 20.78 -17.72
CA SER A 438 47.81 20.42 -17.96
C SER A 438 48.11 18.95 -17.63
N GLN A 439 47.40 18.34 -16.70
CA GLN A 439 47.62 16.94 -16.27
C GLN A 439 47.03 15.89 -17.22
N GLY A 440 46.11 16.27 -18.11
CA GLY A 440 45.52 15.34 -19.07
C GLY A 440 46.52 14.78 -20.08
N ASN A 441 46.38 13.55 -20.52
CA ASN A 441 47.20 12.94 -21.57
C ASN A 441 46.83 13.52 -22.95
N GLN A 442 45.57 13.80 -23.18
CA GLN A 442 45.04 14.43 -24.38
C GLN A 442 44.26 15.70 -23.98
N HIS A 443 44.17 16.65 -24.93
CA HIS A 443 43.48 17.90 -24.69
C HIS A 443 42.57 18.25 -25.88
N PHE A 444 41.30 18.46 -25.62
CA PHE A 444 40.30 18.92 -26.57
C PHE A 444 39.89 20.34 -26.21
N GLN A 445 39.94 21.27 -27.19
CA GLN A 445 39.42 22.63 -26.97
C GLN A 445 38.01 22.73 -27.50
N VAL A 446 37.10 23.26 -26.64
CA VAL A 446 35.73 23.64 -27.02
C VAL A 446 35.70 25.12 -27.35
N SER A 447 35.36 25.47 -28.58
CA SER A 447 35.24 26.87 -29.02
C SER A 447 33.84 27.14 -29.57
N LYS A 448 33.37 28.40 -29.38
CA LYS A 448 32.12 28.88 -29.98
C LYS A 448 32.49 29.78 -31.17
N GLN A 449 31.99 29.44 -32.35
CA GLN A 449 32.22 30.20 -33.58
C GLN A 449 30.88 30.70 -34.14
N LEU A 450 30.87 31.95 -34.62
CA LEU A 450 29.73 32.46 -35.35
C LEU A 450 29.75 31.91 -36.78
N VAL A 451 28.71 31.17 -37.16
CA VAL A 451 28.54 30.67 -38.52
C VAL A 451 27.27 31.32 -39.09
N GLY A 452 27.45 32.41 -39.85
CA GLY A 452 26.35 33.30 -40.21
C GLY A 452 25.82 34.05 -39.00
N GLU A 453 24.50 34.02 -38.77
CA GLU A 453 23.83 34.61 -37.60
C GLU A 453 23.72 33.65 -36.40
N ARG A 454 24.33 32.44 -36.48
CA ARG A 454 24.14 31.39 -35.46
C ARG A 454 25.47 31.02 -34.82
N THR A 455 25.43 30.77 -33.51
CA THR A 455 26.61 30.26 -32.78
C THR A 455 26.66 28.73 -32.90
N ALA A 456 27.81 28.21 -33.38
CA ALA A 456 28.13 26.80 -33.44
C ALA A 456 29.27 26.47 -32.46
N SER A 457 29.14 25.40 -31.68
CA SER A 457 30.23 24.86 -30.87
C SER A 457 31.05 23.90 -31.70
N ARG A 458 32.40 24.01 -31.59
CA ARG A 458 33.37 23.11 -32.25
C ARG A 458 34.27 22.52 -31.19
N ILE A 459 34.59 21.24 -31.34
CA ILE A 459 35.56 20.53 -30.53
C ILE A 459 36.74 20.19 -31.42
N ALA A 460 37.96 20.49 -30.98
CA ALA A 460 39.21 20.20 -31.72
C ALA A 460 40.24 19.55 -30.78
N ALA A 461 40.83 18.45 -31.22
CA ALA A 461 41.97 17.86 -30.54
C ALA A 461 43.19 18.78 -30.74
N LEU A 462 43.97 19.02 -29.69
CA LEU A 462 45.13 19.88 -29.69
C LEU A 462 46.41 19.06 -29.82
N ASP A 463 47.29 19.46 -30.73
CA ASP A 463 48.67 18.99 -30.75
C ASP A 463 49.51 19.63 -29.63
N ALA A 464 50.75 19.18 -29.43
CA ALA A 464 51.63 19.66 -28.37
C ALA A 464 51.82 21.19 -28.39
N LYS A 465 51.89 21.81 -29.58
CA LYS A 465 52.12 23.26 -29.75
C LYS A 465 50.82 24.03 -29.40
N SER A 466 49.70 23.62 -29.96
CA SER A 466 48.38 24.21 -29.72
C SER A 466 47.96 24.06 -28.27
N ARG A 467 48.35 22.97 -27.63
CA ARG A 467 48.12 22.73 -26.20
C ARG A 467 48.82 23.73 -25.29
N ILE A 468 50.10 24.09 -25.65
CA ILE A 468 50.83 25.15 -24.92
C ILE A 468 50.10 26.50 -25.03
N GLU A 469 49.63 26.86 -26.24
CA GLU A 469 48.91 28.11 -26.46
C GLU A 469 47.58 28.14 -25.70
N GLU A 470 46.84 27.03 -25.68
CA GLU A 470 45.56 26.95 -24.94
C GLU A 470 45.76 27.03 -23.42
N VAL A 471 46.71 26.29 -22.85
CA VAL A 471 47.04 26.40 -21.41
C VAL A 471 47.55 27.81 -21.08
N ALA A 472 48.32 28.44 -21.96
CA ALA A 472 48.75 29.82 -21.80
C ALA A 472 47.56 30.82 -21.84
N ARG A 473 46.60 30.60 -22.75
CA ARG A 473 45.35 31.37 -22.79
C ARG A 473 44.53 31.22 -21.50
N MET A 474 44.44 30.00 -20.96
CA MET A 474 43.75 29.71 -19.70
C MET A 474 44.44 30.39 -18.50
N LEU A 475 45.76 30.55 -18.53
CA LEU A 475 46.54 31.24 -17.50
C LEU A 475 46.50 32.77 -17.61
N GLY A 476 46.64 33.30 -18.82
CA GLY A 476 46.86 34.72 -19.04
C GLY A 476 45.65 35.53 -19.52
N GLY A 477 44.52 34.86 -19.79
CA GLY A 477 43.32 35.52 -20.34
C GLY A 477 43.50 36.03 -21.77
N ILE A 478 43.25 37.33 -22.02
CA ILE A 478 43.19 37.91 -23.38
C ILE A 478 44.60 38.11 -23.97
N GLU A 479 45.59 38.47 -23.15
CA GLU A 479 46.98 38.70 -23.62
C GLU A 479 47.92 37.57 -23.23
N ILE A 480 48.46 36.86 -24.23
CA ILE A 480 49.39 35.76 -24.04
C ILE A 480 50.83 36.29 -24.18
N THR A 481 51.51 36.43 -23.07
CA THR A 481 52.91 36.89 -23.05
C THR A 481 53.93 35.74 -23.21
N ALA A 482 55.18 36.05 -23.43
CA ALA A 482 56.26 35.05 -23.43
C ALA A 482 56.40 34.35 -22.07
N THR A 483 56.14 35.08 -20.96
CA THR A 483 56.19 34.56 -19.61
C THR A 483 55.03 33.56 -19.38
N THR A 484 53.83 33.89 -19.87
CA THR A 484 52.65 33.00 -19.78
C THR A 484 52.90 31.69 -20.52
N ARG A 485 53.49 31.75 -21.74
CA ARG A 485 53.86 30.54 -22.48
C ARG A 485 54.95 29.71 -21.78
N LYS A 486 55.91 30.36 -21.12
CA LYS A 486 56.91 29.66 -20.31
C LYS A 486 56.27 28.91 -19.17
N HIS A 487 55.40 29.56 -18.41
CA HIS A 487 54.64 28.94 -17.31
C HIS A 487 53.73 27.78 -17.80
N ALA A 488 53.07 27.96 -18.96
CA ALA A 488 52.28 26.87 -19.56
C ALA A 488 53.14 25.63 -19.89
N ARG A 489 54.38 25.82 -20.39
CA ARG A 489 55.30 24.71 -20.63
C ARG A 489 55.74 24.03 -19.33
N GLU A 490 55.99 24.78 -18.28
CA GLU A 490 56.36 24.26 -16.97
C GLU A 490 55.23 23.39 -16.39
N LEU A 491 53.95 23.85 -16.45
CA LEU A 491 52.81 23.09 -16.05
C LEU A 491 52.54 21.81 -16.85
N LEU A 492 52.85 21.83 -18.15
CA LEU A 492 52.71 20.66 -19.02
C LEU A 492 53.83 19.64 -18.86
N ALA A 493 54.98 20.04 -18.25
CA ALA A 493 56.11 19.17 -17.97
C ALA A 493 56.06 18.53 -16.57
N SER A 494 55.18 19.04 -15.66
CA SER A 494 54.98 18.52 -14.30
C SER A 494 54.00 17.35 -14.33
#